data_bfc1c54287cf4670e90ed649029531b4
#
_entry.id   bfc1c54287cf4670e90ed649029531b4
#
_cell.length_a   1.000
_cell.length_b   1.000
_cell.length_c   1.000
_cell.angle_alpha   90.00
_cell.angle_beta   90.00
_cell.angle_gamma   90.00
#
_symmetry.space_group_name_H-M   'P 1'
#
loop_
_entity.id
_entity.type
_entity.pdbx_description
1 polymer ?
#
loop_
_entity_poly.entity_id
_entity_poly.type
_entity_poly.pdbx_seq_one_letter_code
_entity_poly.pdbx_strand_id
1 'polypeptide(L)'
;MWELVKSGGWMMLPIILSSIAAVGIIIERLWTLRASRITPPHLVGQVWQWIQDKKLDKEKLKQLRADSPLGEILAAGLANSRHGREIMKECIEEAAARVIHDLERYLSALGSIAAMAPLLGLLGTVLGMIDIFGSFNATGNTANASVLAGGISKALICTASGLIVAIPAIFFHRYLQGRVDELVVGMEQEAIKLVEVVQGDREVDLNDPKIDIKAQARGEGRKK
;
A
#
# COMPACT_ATOMS: atom_id res chain seq x y z
N MET A 1 -5.84 11.13 28.21
CA MET A 1 -5.32 10.03 27.38
C MET A 1 -4.69 8.91 28.20
N TRP A 2 -3.66 9.20 29.03
CA TRP A 2 -3.01 8.17 29.87
C TRP A 2 -3.95 7.54 30.92
N GLU A 3 -4.88 8.31 31.49
CA GLU A 3 -5.87 7.79 32.42
C GLU A 3 -6.92 6.88 31.75
N LEU A 4 -7.30 7.17 30.50
CA LEU A 4 -8.17 6.28 29.70
C LEU A 4 -7.51 4.93 29.41
N VAL A 5 -6.20 4.92 29.16
CA VAL A 5 -5.43 3.69 28.96
C VAL A 5 -5.39 2.85 30.24
N LYS A 6 -5.18 3.50 31.40
CA LYS A 6 -5.21 2.80 32.70
C LYS A 6 -6.59 2.27 33.05
N SER A 7 -7.65 3.01 32.72
CA SER A 7 -9.02 2.60 33.03
C SER A 7 -9.55 1.50 32.13
N GLY A 8 -9.01 1.27 30.91
CA GLY A 8 -9.41 0.19 30.02
C GLY A 8 -8.84 -1.21 30.37
N GLY A 9 -7.90 -1.29 31.32
CA GLY A 9 -7.31 -2.55 31.76
C GLY A 9 -6.35 -3.19 30.74
N TRP A 10 -6.00 -4.47 30.93
CA TRP A 10 -4.98 -5.16 30.14
C TRP A 10 -5.35 -5.32 28.66
N MET A 11 -6.65 -5.33 28.33
CA MET A 11 -7.15 -5.38 26.95
C MET A 11 -6.79 -4.15 26.11
N MET A 12 -6.40 -3.05 26.74
CA MET A 12 -5.86 -1.89 26.01
C MET A 12 -4.52 -2.17 25.33
N LEU A 13 -3.71 -3.11 25.83
CA LEU A 13 -2.41 -3.44 25.25
C LEU A 13 -2.50 -3.91 23.80
N PRO A 14 -3.30 -4.93 23.44
CA PRO A 14 -3.42 -5.36 22.05
C PRO A 14 -4.04 -4.28 21.15
N ILE A 15 -4.94 -3.45 21.67
CA ILE A 15 -5.53 -2.33 20.91
C ILE A 15 -4.46 -1.26 20.61
N ILE A 16 -3.62 -0.91 21.58
CA ILE A 16 -2.54 0.06 21.38
C ILE A 16 -1.49 -0.49 20.41
N LEU A 17 -1.09 -1.75 20.53
CA LEU A 17 -0.15 -2.39 19.59
C LEU A 17 -0.71 -2.40 18.16
N SER A 18 -1.99 -2.73 18.00
CA SER A 18 -2.67 -2.67 16.71
C SER A 18 -2.71 -1.24 16.14
N SER A 19 -2.92 -0.24 17.00
CA SER A 19 -2.89 1.18 16.60
C SER A 19 -1.52 1.61 16.09
N ILE A 20 -0.45 1.27 16.83
CA ILE A 20 0.92 1.60 16.43
C ILE A 20 1.28 0.92 15.10
N ALA A 21 0.94 -0.37 14.96
CA ALA A 21 1.17 -1.12 13.73
C ALA A 21 0.39 -0.51 12.55
N ALA A 22 -0.90 -0.17 12.74
CA ALA A 22 -1.72 0.45 11.69
C ALA A 22 -1.13 1.79 11.24
N VAL A 23 -0.78 2.67 12.16
CA VAL A 23 -0.17 3.98 11.85
C VAL A 23 1.18 3.80 11.13
N GLY A 24 2.02 2.87 11.59
CA GLY A 24 3.30 2.56 10.94
C GLY A 24 3.11 2.10 9.49
N ILE A 25 2.19 1.17 9.24
CA ILE A 25 1.85 0.67 7.90
C ILE A 25 1.30 1.81 7.02
N ILE A 26 0.39 2.62 7.54
CA ILE A 26 -0.21 3.74 6.79
C ILE A 26 0.87 4.72 6.34
N ILE A 27 1.74 5.16 7.24
CA ILE A 27 2.82 6.12 6.92
C ILE A 27 3.78 5.53 5.90
N GLU A 28 4.22 4.29 6.10
CA GLU A 28 5.14 3.60 5.20
C GLU A 28 4.52 3.47 3.80
N ARG A 29 3.25 3.05 3.70
CA ARG A 29 2.56 2.86 2.43
C ARG A 29 2.25 4.17 1.71
N LEU A 30 1.83 5.21 2.40
CA LEU A 30 1.66 6.54 1.80
C LEU A 30 2.94 7.09 1.18
N TRP A 31 4.10 6.71 1.72
CA TRP A 31 5.39 7.13 1.19
C TRP A 31 5.86 6.24 0.03
N THR A 32 5.65 4.95 0.12
CA THR A 32 6.09 3.96 -0.87
C THR A 32 5.20 3.97 -2.12
N LEU A 33 3.87 4.10 -1.98
CA LEU A 33 2.91 4.12 -3.09
C LEU A 33 2.80 5.48 -3.82
N ARG A 34 3.86 6.30 -3.75
CA ARG A 34 3.93 7.53 -4.55
C ARG A 34 4.21 7.19 -6.02
N ALA A 35 3.38 7.72 -6.93
CA ALA A 35 3.52 7.49 -8.37
C ALA A 35 4.93 7.79 -8.90
N SER A 36 5.59 8.84 -8.38
CA SER A 36 6.96 9.20 -8.77
C SER A 36 8.03 8.13 -8.47
N ARG A 37 7.75 7.21 -7.55
CA ARG A 37 8.63 6.08 -7.22
C ARG A 37 8.32 4.83 -8.02
N ILE A 38 7.03 4.59 -8.30
CA ILE A 38 6.56 3.37 -8.97
C ILE A 38 6.61 3.51 -10.47
N THR A 39 6.13 4.65 -11.00
CA THR A 39 6.08 4.98 -12.42
C THR A 39 6.78 6.32 -12.69
N PRO A 40 8.13 6.39 -12.63
CA PRO A 40 8.84 7.63 -12.92
C PRO A 40 8.60 8.06 -14.37
N PRO A 41 8.15 9.30 -14.64
CA PRO A 41 7.78 9.72 -15.99
C PRO A 41 8.96 9.76 -16.96
N HIS A 42 10.19 9.94 -16.47
CA HIS A 42 11.41 9.95 -17.27
C HIS A 42 11.85 8.55 -17.74
N LEU A 43 11.43 7.51 -17.05
CA LEU A 43 11.88 6.13 -17.27
C LEU A 43 11.42 5.61 -18.62
N VAL A 44 10.16 5.87 -18.98
CA VAL A 44 9.59 5.45 -20.27
C VAL A 44 10.35 6.10 -21.42
N GLY A 45 10.63 7.41 -21.33
CA GLY A 45 11.40 8.14 -22.34
C GLY A 45 12.86 7.62 -22.49
N GLN A 46 13.51 7.25 -21.38
CA GLN A 46 14.85 6.65 -21.42
C GLN A 46 14.85 5.27 -22.08
N VAL A 47 13.89 4.43 -21.73
CA VAL A 47 13.74 3.10 -22.35
C VAL A 47 13.52 3.23 -23.85
N TRP A 48 12.69 4.19 -24.28
CA TRP A 48 12.47 4.48 -25.69
C TRP A 48 13.74 4.85 -26.43
N GLN A 49 14.56 5.74 -25.87
CA GLN A 49 15.83 6.12 -26.47
C GLN A 49 16.78 4.93 -26.60
N TRP A 50 16.84 4.04 -25.59
CA TRP A 50 17.70 2.85 -25.63
C TRP A 50 17.26 1.84 -26.68
N ILE A 51 15.95 1.70 -26.92
CA ILE A 51 15.41 0.85 -27.98
C ILE A 51 15.80 1.41 -29.36
N GLN A 52 15.60 2.72 -29.60
CA GLN A 52 15.96 3.37 -30.86
C GLN A 52 17.46 3.31 -31.16
N ASP A 53 18.29 3.54 -30.15
CA ASP A 53 19.76 3.52 -30.27
C ASP A 53 20.34 2.09 -30.39
N LYS A 54 19.51 1.04 -30.27
CA LYS A 54 19.94 -0.37 -30.21
C LYS A 54 21.03 -0.64 -29.14
N LYS A 55 21.06 0.20 -28.09
CA LYS A 55 22.06 0.15 -27.01
C LYS A 55 21.53 -0.56 -25.77
N LEU A 56 20.70 -1.58 -25.92
CA LEU A 56 20.22 -2.42 -24.84
C LEU A 56 21.35 -3.37 -24.39
N ASP A 57 22.04 -2.96 -23.31
CA ASP A 57 23.06 -3.78 -22.66
C ASP A 57 22.49 -4.41 -21.37
N LYS A 58 23.07 -5.55 -20.96
CA LYS A 58 22.68 -6.29 -19.76
C LYS A 58 22.75 -5.43 -18.49
N GLU A 59 23.72 -4.52 -18.42
CA GLU A 59 23.86 -3.60 -17.28
C GLU A 59 22.72 -2.59 -17.20
N LYS A 60 22.29 -2.04 -18.33
CA LYS A 60 21.15 -1.13 -18.39
C LYS A 60 19.83 -1.80 -17.99
N LEU A 61 19.63 -3.06 -18.42
CA LEU A 61 18.48 -3.86 -17.99
C LEU A 61 18.50 -4.12 -16.49
N LYS A 62 19.67 -4.37 -15.90
CA LYS A 62 19.82 -4.55 -14.45
C LYS A 62 19.55 -3.25 -13.69
N GLN A 63 20.02 -2.11 -14.18
CA GLN A 63 19.73 -0.79 -13.60
C GLN A 63 18.22 -0.49 -13.68
N LEU A 64 17.60 -0.68 -14.84
CA LEU A 64 16.17 -0.49 -15.06
C LEU A 64 15.33 -1.32 -14.06
N ARG A 65 15.72 -2.58 -13.86
CA ARG A 65 15.06 -3.49 -12.91
C ARG A 65 15.17 -3.02 -11.46
N ALA A 66 16.28 -2.38 -11.10
CA ALA A 66 16.54 -1.92 -9.73
C ALA A 66 15.95 -0.53 -9.43
N ASP A 67 15.63 0.25 -10.47
CA ASP A 67 15.26 1.66 -10.33
C ASP A 67 13.80 1.83 -9.86
N SER A 68 12.87 1.02 -10.39
CA SER A 68 11.46 1.13 -10.04
C SER A 68 10.67 -0.15 -10.35
N PRO A 69 9.49 -0.33 -9.72
CA PRO A 69 8.56 -1.43 -10.04
C PRO A 69 8.17 -1.49 -11.52
N LEU A 70 7.87 -0.34 -12.15
CA LEU A 70 7.65 -0.29 -13.60
C LEU A 70 8.90 -0.74 -14.38
N GLY A 71 10.09 -0.31 -13.94
CA GLY A 71 11.36 -0.71 -14.53
C GLY A 71 11.59 -2.23 -14.51
N GLU A 72 11.17 -2.91 -13.45
CA GLU A 72 11.25 -4.36 -13.36
C GLU A 72 10.38 -5.05 -14.43
N ILE A 73 9.15 -4.58 -14.62
CA ILE A 73 8.21 -5.10 -15.63
C ILE A 73 8.75 -4.86 -17.04
N LEU A 74 9.21 -3.64 -17.34
CA LEU A 74 9.76 -3.29 -18.65
C LEU A 74 11.05 -4.05 -18.93
N ALA A 75 11.92 -4.25 -17.94
CA ALA A 75 13.16 -5.02 -18.09
C ALA A 75 12.87 -6.51 -18.40
N ALA A 76 11.84 -7.10 -17.79
CA ALA A 76 11.43 -8.48 -18.07
C ALA A 76 10.97 -8.65 -19.54
N GLY A 77 10.17 -7.71 -20.04
CA GLY A 77 9.75 -7.67 -21.43
C GLY A 77 10.93 -7.50 -22.41
N LEU A 78 11.79 -6.52 -22.15
CA LEU A 78 12.93 -6.22 -23.00
C LEU A 78 13.97 -7.36 -23.07
N ALA A 79 14.22 -8.04 -21.94
CA ALA A 79 15.12 -9.19 -21.91
C ALA A 79 14.67 -10.33 -22.84
N ASN A 80 13.35 -10.46 -23.02
CA ASN A 80 12.74 -11.52 -23.83
C ASN A 80 12.21 -11.03 -25.20
N SER A 81 12.54 -9.81 -25.60
CA SER A 81 12.07 -9.19 -26.85
C SER A 81 12.43 -9.98 -28.12
N ARG A 82 13.50 -10.81 -28.08
CA ARG A 82 13.94 -11.66 -29.19
C ARG A 82 13.19 -12.98 -29.33
N HIS A 83 12.41 -13.38 -28.33
CA HIS A 83 11.72 -14.67 -28.28
C HIS A 83 10.29 -14.63 -28.83
N GLY A 84 9.87 -13.48 -29.34
CA GLY A 84 8.53 -13.27 -29.89
C GLY A 84 7.55 -12.64 -28.92
N ARG A 85 6.39 -12.19 -29.46
CA ARG A 85 5.38 -11.39 -28.76
C ARG A 85 4.77 -12.12 -27.55
N GLU A 86 4.44 -13.39 -27.73
CA GLU A 86 3.76 -14.18 -26.69
C GLU A 86 4.66 -14.39 -25.47
N ILE A 87 5.92 -14.79 -25.69
CA ILE A 87 6.90 -15.00 -24.61
C ILE A 87 7.20 -13.67 -23.89
N MET A 88 7.29 -12.57 -24.65
CA MET A 88 7.50 -11.25 -24.08
C MET A 88 6.35 -10.84 -23.15
N LYS A 89 5.08 -11.08 -23.58
CA LYS A 89 3.90 -10.81 -22.76
C LYS A 89 3.86 -11.66 -21.50
N GLU A 90 4.11 -12.96 -21.62
CA GLU A 90 4.13 -13.89 -20.49
C GLU A 90 5.15 -13.46 -19.44
N CYS A 91 6.36 -13.06 -19.84
CA CYS A 91 7.38 -12.55 -18.93
C CYS A 91 7.00 -11.22 -18.28
N ILE A 92 6.30 -10.34 -19.00
CA ILE A 92 5.74 -9.08 -18.46
C ILE A 92 4.67 -9.39 -17.43
N GLU A 93 3.73 -10.27 -17.71
CA GLU A 93 2.66 -10.67 -16.81
C GLU A 93 3.21 -11.30 -15.52
N GLU A 94 4.20 -12.18 -15.65
CA GLU A 94 4.86 -12.79 -14.49
C GLU A 94 5.59 -11.75 -13.63
N ALA A 95 6.29 -10.79 -14.25
CA ALA A 95 6.95 -9.72 -13.53
C ALA A 95 5.94 -8.78 -12.87
N ALA A 96 4.84 -8.46 -13.57
CA ALA A 96 3.76 -7.65 -13.04
C ALA A 96 3.10 -8.29 -11.82
N ALA A 97 2.83 -9.59 -11.86
CA ALA A 97 2.26 -10.33 -10.73
C ALA A 97 3.14 -10.24 -9.47
N ARG A 98 4.48 -10.35 -9.62
CA ARG A 98 5.42 -10.16 -8.51
C ARG A 98 5.39 -8.74 -7.95
N VAL A 99 5.43 -7.75 -8.82
CA VAL A 99 5.38 -6.33 -8.44
C VAL A 99 4.07 -6.01 -7.72
N ILE A 100 2.93 -6.47 -8.23
CA ILE A 100 1.61 -6.29 -7.60
C ILE A 100 1.61 -6.90 -6.20
N HIS A 101 2.10 -8.12 -6.04
CA HIS A 101 2.21 -8.78 -4.75
C HIS A 101 3.03 -7.97 -3.74
N ASP A 102 4.15 -7.36 -4.17
CA ASP A 102 4.98 -6.52 -3.32
C ASP A 102 4.30 -5.18 -2.97
N LEU A 103 3.52 -4.60 -3.87
CA LEU A 103 2.74 -3.40 -3.61
C LEU A 103 1.61 -3.66 -2.60
N GLU A 104 0.98 -4.82 -2.63
CA GLU A 104 -0.11 -5.21 -1.73
C GLU A 104 0.37 -5.73 -0.37
N ARG A 105 1.64 -6.02 -0.21
CA ARG A 105 2.24 -6.79 0.88
C ARG A 105 1.75 -6.44 2.29
N TYR A 106 1.64 -5.16 2.65
CA TYR A 106 1.20 -4.75 4.00
C TYR A 106 -0.26 -4.30 4.06
N LEU A 107 -0.94 -4.22 2.90
CA LEU A 107 -2.35 -3.84 2.87
C LEU A 107 -3.23 -4.91 3.50
N SER A 108 -2.91 -6.18 3.29
CA SER A 108 -3.59 -7.32 3.91
C SER A 108 -3.50 -7.26 5.44
N ALA A 109 -2.31 -6.93 5.99
CA ALA A 109 -2.12 -6.76 7.43
C ALA A 109 -2.95 -5.58 7.97
N LEU A 110 -2.97 -4.44 7.27
CA LEU A 110 -3.78 -3.29 7.63
C LEU A 110 -5.28 -3.62 7.62
N GLY A 111 -5.74 -4.37 6.62
CA GLY A 111 -7.12 -4.87 6.53
C GLY A 111 -7.47 -5.80 7.71
N SER A 112 -6.54 -6.67 8.10
CA SER A 112 -6.71 -7.54 9.27
C SER A 112 -6.83 -6.73 10.56
N ILE A 113 -5.98 -5.73 10.78
CA ILE A 113 -6.07 -4.83 11.94
C ILE A 113 -7.42 -4.09 11.94
N ALA A 114 -7.84 -3.57 10.80
CA ALA A 114 -9.10 -2.87 10.63
C ALA A 114 -10.32 -3.72 11.03
N ALA A 115 -10.30 -5.02 10.69
CA ALA A 115 -11.36 -5.95 11.04
C ALA A 115 -11.28 -6.43 12.50
N MET A 116 -10.06 -6.62 13.04
CA MET A 116 -9.87 -7.16 14.38
C MET A 116 -10.01 -6.12 15.49
N ALA A 117 -9.67 -4.85 15.24
CA ALA A 117 -9.68 -3.82 16.27
C ALA A 117 -11.05 -3.62 16.95
N PRO A 118 -12.21 -3.60 16.22
CA PRO A 118 -13.53 -3.54 16.85
C PRO A 118 -13.84 -4.80 17.67
N LEU A 119 -13.39 -5.98 17.20
CA LEU A 119 -13.60 -7.25 17.91
C LEU A 119 -12.81 -7.29 19.22
N LEU A 120 -11.60 -6.75 19.24
CA LEU A 120 -10.82 -6.57 20.47
C LEU A 120 -11.50 -5.63 21.44
N GLY A 121 -12.11 -4.54 20.95
CA GLY A 121 -12.90 -3.64 21.76
C GLY A 121 -14.14 -4.34 22.36
N LEU A 122 -14.86 -5.12 21.55
CA LEU A 122 -16.00 -5.91 21.99
C LEU A 122 -15.59 -6.97 23.02
N LEU A 123 -14.49 -7.66 22.80
CA LEU A 123 -13.94 -8.63 23.76
C LEU A 123 -13.66 -7.95 25.11
N GLY A 124 -13.15 -6.70 25.08
CA GLY A 124 -12.95 -5.91 26.30
C GLY A 124 -14.25 -5.66 27.09
N THR A 125 -15.39 -5.45 26.40
CA THR A 125 -16.68 -5.31 27.09
C THR A 125 -17.14 -6.63 27.70
N VAL A 126 -16.99 -7.74 27.00
CA VAL A 126 -17.38 -9.06 27.53
C VAL A 126 -16.57 -9.39 28.80
N LEU A 127 -15.26 -9.20 28.76
CA LEU A 127 -14.40 -9.43 29.93
C LEU A 127 -14.71 -8.47 31.08
N GLY A 128 -14.95 -7.19 30.78
CA GLY A 128 -15.37 -6.21 31.78
C GLY A 128 -16.68 -6.57 32.46
N MET A 129 -17.64 -7.10 31.72
CA MET A 129 -18.91 -7.59 32.30
C MET A 129 -18.70 -8.84 33.16
N ILE A 130 -17.85 -9.79 32.74
CA ILE A 130 -17.50 -10.98 33.52
C ILE A 130 -16.88 -10.56 34.87
N ASP A 131 -15.94 -9.60 34.87
CA ASP A 131 -15.29 -9.08 36.08
C ASP A 131 -16.32 -8.46 37.04
N ILE A 132 -17.29 -7.70 36.52
CA ILE A 132 -18.38 -7.10 37.30
C ILE A 132 -19.21 -8.17 37.99
N PHE A 133 -19.72 -9.16 37.24
CA PHE A 133 -20.56 -10.23 37.78
C PHE A 133 -19.78 -11.15 38.74
N GLY A 134 -18.48 -11.37 38.47
CA GLY A 134 -17.60 -12.10 39.37
C GLY A 134 -17.46 -11.40 40.73
N SER A 135 -17.25 -10.08 40.72
CA SER A 135 -17.15 -9.26 41.91
C SER A 135 -18.47 -9.21 42.70
N PHE A 136 -19.60 -9.18 41.99
CA PHE A 136 -20.95 -9.19 42.61
C PHE A 136 -21.21 -10.47 43.39
N ASN A 137 -20.88 -11.62 42.86
CA ASN A 137 -21.02 -12.91 43.52
C ASN A 137 -20.09 -13.07 44.72
N ALA A 138 -18.87 -12.53 44.67
CA ALA A 138 -17.91 -12.65 45.75
C ALA A 138 -18.22 -11.79 46.96
N THR A 139 -18.96 -10.67 46.79
CA THR A 139 -19.29 -9.69 47.89
C THR A 139 -20.66 -9.90 48.51
N GLY A 140 -21.35 -11.00 48.22
CA GLY A 140 -22.62 -11.34 48.88
C GLY A 140 -23.76 -10.32 48.66
N ASN A 141 -23.96 -9.89 47.41
CA ASN A 141 -25.06 -9.00 46.98
C ASN A 141 -24.98 -7.52 47.50
N THR A 142 -23.86 -7.09 48.06
CA THR A 142 -23.68 -5.70 48.56
C THR A 142 -22.85 -4.83 47.58
N ALA A 143 -22.82 -5.16 46.30
CA ALA A 143 -22.09 -4.39 45.30
C ALA A 143 -22.68 -2.97 45.23
N ASN A 144 -21.84 -1.99 45.56
CA ASN A 144 -22.19 -0.60 45.42
C ASN A 144 -22.38 -0.20 43.98
N ALA A 145 -23.41 0.60 43.66
CA ALA A 145 -23.69 1.10 42.32
C ALA A 145 -22.45 1.77 41.65
N SER A 146 -21.50 2.30 42.43
CA SER A 146 -20.25 2.86 41.96
C SER A 146 -19.29 1.85 41.36
N VAL A 147 -19.22 0.62 41.88
CA VAL A 147 -18.38 -0.49 41.35
C VAL A 147 -18.94 -0.93 40.03
N LEU A 148 -20.27 -1.09 39.95
CA LEU A 148 -20.97 -1.48 38.71
C LEU A 148 -20.76 -0.41 37.63
N ALA A 149 -20.95 0.87 37.94
CA ALA A 149 -20.74 1.97 37.00
C ALA A 149 -19.29 2.05 36.51
N GLY A 150 -18.31 1.82 37.40
CA GLY A 150 -16.90 1.81 37.06
C GLY A 150 -16.52 0.70 36.08
N GLY A 151 -17.03 -0.51 36.28
CA GLY A 151 -16.77 -1.63 35.39
C GLY A 151 -17.43 -1.48 34.02
N ILE A 152 -18.69 -0.97 33.96
CA ILE A 152 -19.35 -0.64 32.70
C ILE A 152 -18.58 0.44 31.95
N SER A 153 -18.16 1.50 32.63
CA SER A 153 -17.35 2.58 32.03
C SER A 153 -16.05 2.03 31.41
N LYS A 154 -15.35 1.16 32.13
CA LYS A 154 -14.13 0.49 31.64
C LYS A 154 -14.40 -0.34 30.37
N ALA A 155 -15.47 -1.09 30.35
CA ALA A 155 -15.89 -1.88 29.19
C ALA A 155 -16.17 -0.99 27.97
N LEU A 156 -16.93 0.08 28.14
CA LEU A 156 -17.26 1.03 27.07
C LEU A 156 -16.02 1.74 26.50
N ILE A 157 -15.05 2.08 27.37
CA ILE A 157 -13.76 2.67 26.94
C ILE A 157 -13.01 1.73 26.02
N CYS A 158 -12.98 0.42 26.29
CA CYS A 158 -12.35 -0.56 25.41
C CYS A 158 -12.99 -0.60 24.01
N THR A 159 -14.32 -0.61 23.93
CA THR A 159 -15.02 -0.60 22.63
C THR A 159 -14.78 0.70 21.88
N ALA A 160 -14.88 1.84 22.55
CA ALA A 160 -14.59 3.12 21.92
C ALA A 160 -13.15 3.19 21.38
N SER A 161 -12.18 2.68 22.14
CA SER A 161 -10.78 2.62 21.71
C SER A 161 -10.58 1.73 20.48
N GLY A 162 -11.24 0.56 20.45
CA GLY A 162 -11.21 -0.34 19.29
C GLY A 162 -11.74 0.32 18.01
N LEU A 163 -12.86 1.06 18.13
CA LEU A 163 -13.46 1.79 17.01
C LEU A 163 -12.60 2.96 16.54
N ILE A 164 -11.96 3.69 17.47
CA ILE A 164 -11.03 4.80 17.14
C ILE A 164 -9.86 4.30 16.30
N VAL A 165 -9.39 3.07 16.51
CA VAL A 165 -8.32 2.46 15.70
C VAL A 165 -8.88 1.93 14.39
N ALA A 166 -10.04 1.28 14.41
CA ALA A 166 -10.62 0.61 13.25
C ALA A 166 -11.04 1.58 12.14
N ILE A 167 -11.69 2.70 12.49
CA ILE A 167 -12.23 3.63 11.50
C ILE A 167 -11.15 4.20 10.59
N PRO A 168 -10.04 4.77 11.10
CA PRO A 168 -8.95 5.22 10.25
C PRO A 168 -8.29 4.06 9.48
N ALA A 169 -8.12 2.88 10.10
CA ALA A 169 -7.51 1.74 9.46
C ALA A 169 -8.32 1.25 8.24
N ILE A 170 -9.66 1.18 8.34
CA ILE A 170 -10.55 0.83 7.23
C ILE A 170 -10.45 1.88 6.11
N PHE A 171 -10.48 3.16 6.48
CA PHE A 171 -10.42 4.25 5.51
C PHE A 171 -9.12 4.19 4.70
N PHE A 172 -7.97 4.14 5.39
CA PHE A 172 -6.68 4.09 4.72
C PHE A 172 -6.45 2.78 3.97
N HIS A 173 -6.95 1.65 4.48
CA HIS A 173 -6.86 0.38 3.76
C HIS A 173 -7.53 0.48 2.39
N ARG A 174 -8.78 0.96 2.33
CA ARG A 174 -9.50 1.13 1.05
C ARG A 174 -8.85 2.17 0.14
N TYR A 175 -8.39 3.28 0.70
CA TYR A 175 -7.68 4.31 -0.06
C TYR A 175 -6.40 3.77 -0.70
N LEU A 176 -5.60 3.05 0.06
CA LEU A 176 -4.34 2.49 -0.42
C LEU A 176 -4.56 1.37 -1.44
N GLN A 177 -5.61 0.53 -1.27
CA GLN A 177 -6.00 -0.44 -2.30
C GLN A 177 -6.33 0.24 -3.62
N GLY A 178 -7.23 1.23 -3.62
CA GLY A 178 -7.54 1.96 -4.83
C GLY A 178 -6.33 2.63 -5.47
N ARG A 179 -5.34 3.05 -4.63
CA ARG A 179 -4.09 3.61 -5.12
C ARG A 179 -3.19 2.57 -5.78
N VAL A 180 -3.15 1.34 -5.26
CA VAL A 180 -2.42 0.22 -5.91
C VAL A 180 -3.07 -0.09 -7.25
N ASP A 181 -4.41 -0.22 -7.30
CA ASP A 181 -5.14 -0.51 -8.54
C ASP A 181 -4.85 0.51 -9.64
N GLU A 182 -4.87 1.82 -9.31
CA GLU A 182 -4.51 2.90 -10.25
C GLU A 182 -3.09 2.75 -10.80
N LEU A 183 -2.12 2.41 -9.93
CA LEU A 183 -0.72 2.23 -10.31
C LEU A 183 -0.53 1.00 -11.19
N VAL A 184 -1.23 -0.09 -10.89
CA VAL A 184 -1.22 -1.34 -11.69
C VAL A 184 -1.72 -1.06 -13.10
N VAL A 185 -2.88 -0.43 -13.24
CA VAL A 185 -3.44 -0.06 -14.57
C VAL A 185 -2.46 0.84 -15.34
N GLY A 186 -1.82 1.79 -14.65
CA GLY A 186 -0.80 2.64 -15.27
C GLY A 186 0.42 1.86 -15.77
N MET A 187 0.91 0.90 -14.99
CA MET A 187 2.05 0.05 -15.37
C MET A 187 1.70 -0.88 -16.52
N GLU A 188 0.50 -1.47 -16.52
CA GLU A 188 0.01 -2.31 -17.62
C GLU A 188 -0.05 -1.55 -18.95
N GLN A 189 -0.57 -0.31 -18.94
CA GLN A 189 -0.61 0.53 -20.12
C GLN A 189 0.78 0.81 -20.70
N GLU A 190 1.76 1.11 -19.85
CA GLU A 190 3.14 1.34 -20.31
C GLU A 190 3.81 0.04 -20.80
N ALA A 191 3.50 -1.11 -20.19
CA ALA A 191 3.98 -2.41 -20.64
C ALA A 191 3.39 -2.80 -22.01
N ILE A 192 2.09 -2.55 -22.25
CA ILE A 192 1.45 -2.80 -23.55
C ILE A 192 2.11 -1.93 -24.65
N LYS A 193 2.31 -0.65 -24.39
CA LYS A 193 3.00 0.26 -25.32
C LYS A 193 4.39 -0.26 -25.67
N LEU A 194 5.14 -0.76 -24.67
CA LEU A 194 6.46 -1.35 -24.91
C LEU A 194 6.38 -2.55 -25.89
N VAL A 195 5.42 -3.46 -25.70
CA VAL A 195 5.23 -4.63 -26.58
C VAL A 195 4.95 -4.18 -28.00
N GLU A 196 4.01 -3.23 -28.20
CA GLU A 196 3.64 -2.72 -29.52
C GLU A 196 4.82 -2.12 -30.28
N VAL A 197 5.69 -1.41 -29.59
CA VAL A 197 6.81 -0.76 -30.23
C VAL A 197 7.97 -1.70 -30.52
N VAL A 198 8.29 -2.58 -29.58
CA VAL A 198 9.36 -3.57 -29.81
C VAL A 198 9.02 -4.48 -30.99
N GLN A 199 7.74 -4.76 -31.22
CA GLN A 199 7.27 -5.59 -32.32
C GLN A 199 7.02 -4.82 -33.64
N GLY A 200 7.16 -3.49 -33.63
CA GLY A 200 6.97 -2.65 -34.82
C GLY A 200 5.51 -2.39 -35.20
N ASP A 201 4.56 -2.77 -34.35
CA ASP A 201 3.10 -2.57 -34.60
C ASP A 201 2.67 -1.11 -34.41
N ARG A 202 3.51 -0.26 -33.79
CA ARG A 202 3.24 1.13 -33.54
C ARG A 202 4.44 2.01 -33.84
N GLU A 203 4.25 2.99 -34.72
CA GLU A 203 5.17 4.13 -34.81
C GLU A 203 5.07 4.96 -33.54
N VAL A 204 6.23 5.36 -32.99
CA VAL A 204 6.30 6.19 -31.78
C VAL A 204 5.68 7.52 -32.08
N ASP A 205 4.52 7.83 -31.49
CA ASP A 205 3.95 9.17 -31.51
C ASP A 205 4.79 10.10 -30.61
N LEU A 206 5.75 10.76 -31.24
CA LEU A 206 6.64 11.72 -30.57
C LEU A 206 5.90 12.98 -30.07
N ASN A 207 4.61 13.11 -30.34
CA ASN A 207 3.75 14.21 -29.90
C ASN A 207 2.97 13.89 -28.60
N ASP A 208 3.16 12.72 -28.00
CA ASP A 208 2.55 12.45 -26.69
C ASP A 208 3.16 13.43 -25.65
N PRO A 209 2.34 14.30 -25.02
CA PRO A 209 2.83 15.32 -24.08
C PRO A 209 3.58 14.76 -22.88
N LYS A 210 3.49 13.45 -22.62
CA LYS A 210 4.29 12.75 -21.60
C LYS A 210 5.71 12.41 -22.04
N ILE A 211 6.03 12.54 -23.34
CA ILE A 211 7.35 12.23 -23.94
C ILE A 211 8.12 13.51 -24.25
N ASP A 212 7.53 14.68 -24.11
CA ASP A 212 8.13 15.98 -24.51
C ASP A 212 9.23 16.47 -23.55
N ILE A 213 10.27 15.63 -23.37
CA ILE A 213 11.51 16.02 -22.67
C ILE A 213 12.39 16.93 -23.53
N LYS A 214 12.22 16.93 -24.87
CA LYS A 214 12.97 17.80 -25.78
C LYS A 214 12.49 19.26 -25.79
N ALA A 215 11.26 19.54 -25.45
CA ALA A 215 10.76 20.91 -25.35
C ALA A 215 11.35 21.65 -24.15
N GLN A 216 11.54 20.99 -23.02
CA GLN A 216 12.16 21.59 -21.83
C GLN A 216 13.65 21.86 -22.00
N ALA A 217 14.40 20.98 -22.64
CA ALA A 217 15.83 21.19 -22.90
C ALA A 217 16.12 22.29 -23.93
N ARG A 218 15.18 22.58 -24.87
CA ARG A 218 15.31 23.70 -25.82
C ARG A 218 14.89 25.06 -25.23
N GLY A 219 14.02 25.05 -24.19
CA GLY A 219 13.58 26.27 -23.51
C GLY A 219 14.66 26.94 -22.66
N GLU A 220 15.59 26.19 -22.10
CA GLU A 220 16.68 26.74 -21.26
C GLU A 220 17.89 27.29 -22.06
N GLY A 221 18.07 26.84 -23.29
CA GLY A 221 19.19 27.31 -24.14
C GLY A 221 18.95 28.65 -24.85
N ARG A 222 17.78 29.28 -24.72
CA ARG A 222 17.41 30.52 -25.45
C ARG A 222 17.30 31.76 -24.55
N LYS A 223 17.70 31.68 -23.29
CA LYS A 223 17.84 32.81 -22.36
C LYS A 223 19.30 32.93 -21.90
N LYS A 224 20.19 33.23 -22.82
CA LYS A 224 21.48 33.87 -22.56
C LYS A 224 21.77 34.81 -23.71
#